data_4a38a0b546277414746ce8bcb20ad80d
#
_entry.id   4a38a0b546277414746ce8bcb20ad80d
#
_cell.length_a   1.000
_cell.length_b   1.000
_cell.length_c   1.000
_cell.angle_alpha   90.00
_cell.angle_beta   90.00
_cell.angle_gamma   90.00
#
_symmetry.space_group_name_H-M   'P 1'
#
loop_
_entity.id
_entity.type
_entity.pdbx_description
1 polymer ?
#
loop_
_entity_poly.entity_id
_entity_poly.type
_entity_poly.pdbx_seq_one_letter_code
_entity_poly.pdbx_strand_id
1 'polypeptide(L)'
;HNCMYLKNQEAWYRDHDTDIPLRQLVHNMAVSMNIELPEVDDDAFDDVIYEMLYYGLEEPEGRLALFYRMGWAMAELREYLWEYEDTGIAPEQNARMGLNVWKSTADDENIIDKLEMLRFFNQRAGREL
;
A
#
# COMPACT_ATOMS: atom_id res chain seq x y z
N HIS A 1 -4.16 -12.50 12.41
CA HIS A 1 -3.69 -11.14 12.25
C HIS A 1 -4.53 -10.37 11.24
N ASN A 2 -4.92 -9.18 11.61
CA ASN A 2 -5.60 -8.27 10.71
C ASN A 2 -4.55 -7.62 9.81
N CYS A 3 -4.69 -7.74 8.50
CA CYS A 3 -3.70 -7.19 7.57
C CYS A 3 -4.24 -7.00 6.17
N MET A 4 -3.63 -6.08 5.44
CA MET A 4 -3.80 -5.95 4.00
C MET A 4 -2.81 -6.83 3.27
N TYR A 5 -3.24 -7.46 2.18
CA TYR A 5 -2.37 -8.31 1.36
C TYR A 5 -2.89 -8.37 -0.08
N LEU A 6 -2.03 -8.84 -1.00
CA LEU A 6 -2.42 -9.05 -2.39
C LEU A 6 -2.75 -10.53 -2.63
N LYS A 7 -3.79 -10.76 -3.40
CA LYS A 7 -4.18 -12.09 -3.85
C LYS A 7 -4.76 -11.95 -5.26
N ASN A 8 -4.20 -12.68 -6.22
CA ASN A 8 -4.61 -12.63 -7.62
C ASN A 8 -4.62 -11.19 -8.16
N GLN A 9 -3.59 -10.41 -7.83
CA GLN A 9 -3.43 -9.02 -8.26
C GLN A 9 -4.50 -8.07 -7.71
N GLU A 10 -5.16 -8.46 -6.65
CA GLU A 10 -6.19 -7.65 -6.00
C GLU A 10 -5.87 -7.48 -4.52
N ALA A 11 -6.19 -6.31 -3.97
CA ALA A 11 -5.99 -6.04 -2.54
C ALA A 11 -7.10 -6.67 -1.72
N TRP A 12 -6.72 -7.35 -0.64
CA TRP A 12 -7.62 -8.01 0.30
C TRP A 12 -7.31 -7.56 1.71
N TYR A 13 -8.31 -7.58 2.56
CA TYR A 13 -8.14 -7.34 3.98
C TYR A 13 -8.55 -8.58 4.76
N ARG A 14 -7.68 -9.00 5.69
CA ARG A 14 -7.99 -10.06 6.63
C ARG A 14 -8.47 -9.45 7.94
N ASP A 15 -9.71 -9.73 8.28
CA ASP A 15 -10.32 -9.32 9.54
C ASP A 15 -10.57 -10.58 10.39
N HIS A 16 -9.65 -10.85 11.32
CA HIS A 16 -9.67 -12.09 12.11
C HIS A 16 -9.60 -13.33 11.20
N ASP A 17 -10.67 -14.10 11.11
CA ASP A 17 -10.72 -15.31 10.30
C ASP A 17 -11.42 -15.12 8.94
N THR A 18 -11.86 -13.91 8.65
CA THR A 18 -12.55 -13.62 7.40
C THR A 18 -11.73 -12.70 6.52
N ASP A 19 -11.75 -13.00 5.23
CA ASP A 19 -11.05 -12.20 4.22
C ASP A 19 -12.08 -11.52 3.34
N ILE A 20 -11.84 -10.25 3.02
CA ILE A 20 -12.72 -9.48 2.13
C ILE A 20 -11.86 -8.70 1.12
N PRO A 21 -12.25 -8.67 -0.17
CA PRO A 21 -11.59 -7.78 -1.11
C PRO A 21 -11.73 -6.32 -0.67
N LEU A 22 -10.67 -5.54 -0.83
CA LEU A 22 -10.70 -4.13 -0.45
C LEU A 22 -11.80 -3.38 -1.19
N ARG A 23 -12.02 -3.69 -2.46
CA ARG A 23 -13.11 -3.10 -3.25
C ARG A 23 -14.46 -3.33 -2.60
N GLN A 24 -14.73 -4.56 -2.16
CA GLN A 24 -15.99 -4.90 -1.51
C GLN A 24 -16.11 -4.18 -0.16
N LEU A 25 -15.03 -4.12 0.62
CA LEU A 25 -15.02 -3.40 1.88
C LEU A 25 -15.36 -1.92 1.68
N VAL A 26 -14.71 -1.29 0.72
CA VAL A 26 -14.95 0.13 0.42
C VAL A 26 -16.36 0.35 -0.11
N HIS A 27 -16.87 -0.57 -0.95
CA HIS A 27 -18.24 -0.50 -1.44
C HIS A 27 -19.24 -0.58 -0.27
N ASN A 28 -19.02 -1.49 0.66
CA ASN A 28 -19.88 -1.61 1.85
C ASN A 28 -19.83 -0.34 2.71
N MET A 29 -18.65 0.24 2.88
CA MET A 29 -18.51 1.51 3.60
C MET A 29 -19.25 2.64 2.90
N ALA A 30 -19.17 2.70 1.57
CA ALA A 30 -19.89 3.70 0.78
C ALA A 30 -21.40 3.60 0.98
N VAL A 31 -21.92 2.38 0.96
CA VAL A 31 -23.35 2.15 1.20
C VAL A 31 -23.76 2.69 2.56
N SER A 32 -22.99 2.41 3.59
CA SER A 32 -23.28 2.89 4.95
C SER A 32 -23.17 4.42 5.09
N MET A 33 -22.40 5.06 4.22
CA MET A 33 -22.18 6.50 4.21
C MET A 33 -23.08 7.23 3.20
N ASN A 34 -23.97 6.53 2.51
CA ASN A 34 -24.81 7.04 1.42
C ASN A 34 -23.99 7.63 0.27
N ILE A 35 -22.87 7.02 -0.05
CA ILE A 35 -22.03 7.37 -1.18
C ILE A 35 -22.31 6.37 -2.30
N GLU A 36 -22.59 6.86 -3.51
CA GLU A 36 -22.79 6.01 -4.66
C GLU A 36 -21.46 5.64 -5.29
N LEU A 37 -21.23 4.34 -5.44
CA LEU A 37 -20.09 3.79 -6.16
C LEU A 37 -20.58 2.80 -7.22
N PRO A 38 -19.82 2.62 -8.32
CA PRO A 38 -20.08 1.53 -9.24
C PRO A 38 -19.99 0.17 -8.54
N GLU A 39 -20.47 -0.87 -9.18
CA GLU A 39 -20.30 -2.23 -8.69
C GLU A 39 -18.80 -2.59 -8.61
N VAL A 40 -18.46 -3.52 -7.72
CA VAL A 40 -17.05 -3.84 -7.45
C VAL A 40 -16.33 -4.43 -8.65
N ASP A 41 -17.05 -5.05 -9.58
CA ASP A 41 -16.48 -5.63 -10.79
C ASP A 41 -16.52 -4.68 -12.00
N ASP A 42 -17.06 -3.47 -11.82
CA ASP A 42 -17.09 -2.47 -12.87
C ASP A 42 -15.69 -1.86 -13.07
N ASP A 43 -15.27 -1.74 -14.32
CA ASP A 43 -13.99 -1.14 -14.67
C ASP A 43 -13.88 0.32 -14.22
N ALA A 44 -15.00 1.01 -14.09
CA ALA A 44 -15.01 2.40 -13.63
C ALA A 44 -14.86 2.56 -12.13
N PHE A 45 -14.84 1.49 -11.36
CA PHE A 45 -14.80 1.56 -9.90
C PHE A 45 -13.60 2.37 -9.40
N ASP A 46 -12.41 2.01 -9.87
CA ASP A 46 -11.18 2.70 -9.46
C ASP A 46 -11.17 4.16 -9.93
N ASP A 47 -11.61 4.42 -11.14
CA ASP A 47 -11.63 5.77 -11.69
C ASP A 47 -12.53 6.70 -10.87
N VAL A 48 -13.70 6.23 -10.47
CA VAL A 48 -14.62 7.00 -9.65
C VAL A 48 -14.00 7.30 -8.28
N ILE A 49 -13.35 6.32 -7.67
CA ILE A 49 -12.69 6.55 -6.39
C ILE A 49 -11.54 7.55 -6.52
N TYR A 50 -10.75 7.45 -7.57
CA TYR A 50 -9.65 8.40 -7.79
C TYR A 50 -10.16 9.83 -7.99
N GLU A 51 -11.29 10.01 -8.65
CA GLU A 51 -11.91 11.32 -8.75
C GLU A 51 -12.34 11.86 -7.38
N MET A 52 -12.83 10.99 -6.51
CA MET A 52 -13.27 11.39 -5.17
C MET A 52 -12.12 11.89 -4.29
N LEU A 53 -10.86 11.55 -4.61
CA LEU A 53 -9.70 12.10 -3.91
C LEU A 53 -9.63 13.62 -4.00
N TYR A 54 -10.13 14.20 -5.09
CA TYR A 54 -10.12 15.65 -5.29
C TYR A 54 -11.09 16.39 -4.36
N TYR A 55 -12.04 15.69 -3.74
CA TYR A 55 -12.98 16.31 -2.81
C TYR A 55 -12.33 16.73 -1.49
N GLY A 56 -11.17 16.15 -1.16
CA GLY A 56 -10.43 16.49 0.05
C GLY A 56 -10.93 15.77 1.30
N LEU A 57 -10.22 15.98 2.39
CA LEU A 57 -10.46 15.25 3.64
C LEU A 57 -11.68 15.73 4.41
N GLU A 58 -12.21 16.90 4.10
CA GLU A 58 -13.41 17.42 4.74
C GLU A 58 -14.68 16.71 4.25
N GLU A 59 -14.62 16.12 3.06
CA GLU A 59 -15.74 15.39 2.49
C GLU A 59 -15.60 13.89 2.75
N PRO A 60 -16.70 13.19 3.06
CA PRO A 60 -16.64 11.74 3.30
C PRO A 60 -16.15 10.97 2.08
N GLU A 61 -16.47 11.42 0.87
CA GLU A 61 -15.99 10.80 -0.37
C GLU A 61 -14.46 10.84 -0.45
N GLY A 62 -13.86 11.98 -0.11
CA GLY A 62 -12.40 12.13 -0.11
C GLY A 62 -11.72 11.23 0.91
N ARG A 63 -12.30 11.10 2.10
CA ARG A 63 -11.77 10.20 3.14
C ARG A 63 -11.87 8.74 2.72
N LEU A 64 -12.98 8.34 2.12
CA LEU A 64 -13.17 6.97 1.62
C LEU A 64 -12.16 6.65 0.53
N ALA A 65 -11.96 7.57 -0.40
CA ALA A 65 -11.00 7.39 -1.48
C ALA A 65 -9.56 7.28 -0.95
N LEU A 66 -9.20 8.08 0.04
CA LEU A 66 -7.90 8.00 0.68
C LEU A 66 -7.71 6.64 1.37
N PHE A 67 -8.73 6.17 2.08
CA PHE A 67 -8.69 4.85 2.71
C PHE A 67 -8.41 3.75 1.67
N TYR A 68 -9.09 3.78 0.55
CA TYR A 68 -8.89 2.81 -0.53
C TYR A 68 -7.46 2.85 -1.06
N ARG A 69 -6.96 4.04 -1.34
CA ARG A 69 -5.59 4.22 -1.82
C ARG A 69 -4.55 3.70 -0.82
N MET A 70 -4.74 4.04 0.46
CA MET A 70 -3.84 3.58 1.51
C MET A 70 -3.88 2.07 1.67
N GLY A 71 -5.06 1.46 1.58
CA GLY A 71 -5.21 0.02 1.64
C GLY A 71 -4.45 -0.68 0.52
N TRP A 72 -4.55 -0.18 -0.70
CA TRP A 72 -3.79 -0.70 -1.84
C TRP A 72 -2.29 -0.57 -1.62
N ALA A 73 -1.83 0.60 -1.17
CA ALA A 73 -0.42 0.83 -0.91
C ALA A 73 0.12 -0.12 0.16
N MET A 74 -0.65 -0.38 1.20
CA MET A 74 -0.27 -1.33 2.25
C MET A 74 -0.17 -2.75 1.72
N ALA A 75 -1.11 -3.17 0.89
CA ALA A 75 -1.10 -4.51 0.29
C ALA A 75 0.11 -4.70 -0.62
N GLU A 76 0.42 -3.70 -1.45
CA GLU A 76 1.58 -3.74 -2.34
C GLU A 76 2.89 -3.76 -1.55
N LEU A 77 3.00 -2.95 -0.51
CA LEU A 77 4.18 -2.92 0.34
C LEU A 77 4.40 -4.27 1.04
N ARG A 78 3.33 -4.88 1.52
CA ARG A 78 3.41 -6.19 2.16
C ARG A 78 3.90 -7.27 1.19
N GLU A 79 3.40 -7.27 -0.03
CA GLU A 79 3.83 -8.22 -1.06
C GLU A 79 5.32 -8.04 -1.36
N TYR A 80 5.76 -6.82 -1.47
CA TYR A 80 7.16 -6.49 -1.69
C TYR A 80 8.05 -7.03 -0.56
N LEU A 81 7.64 -6.84 0.69
CA LEU A 81 8.38 -7.36 1.84
C LEU A 81 8.39 -8.89 1.87
N TRP A 82 7.29 -9.51 1.48
CA TRP A 82 7.20 -10.98 1.44
C TRP A 82 8.13 -11.60 0.42
N GLU A 83 8.32 -10.97 -0.72
CA GLU A 83 9.29 -11.44 -1.70
C GLU A 83 10.69 -11.52 -1.11
N TYR A 84 11.06 -10.57 -0.28
CA TYR A 84 12.34 -10.60 0.42
C TYR A 84 12.40 -11.69 1.50
N GLU A 85 11.33 -11.90 2.22
CA GLU A 85 11.26 -12.98 3.23
C GLU A 85 11.40 -14.36 2.58
N ASP A 86 10.76 -14.57 1.43
CA ASP A 86 10.82 -15.83 0.70
C ASP A 86 12.21 -16.14 0.17
N THR A 87 13.05 -15.14 -0.06
CA THR A 87 14.43 -15.35 -0.46
C THR A 87 15.33 -15.78 0.71
N GLY A 88 14.82 -15.76 1.93
CA GLY A 88 15.58 -16.10 3.12
C GLY A 88 16.60 -15.06 3.52
N ILE A 89 16.53 -13.86 2.98
CA ILE A 89 17.46 -12.77 3.27
C ILE A 89 16.95 -12.00 4.50
N ALA A 90 17.83 -11.79 5.47
CA ALA A 90 17.48 -11.01 6.66
C ALA A 90 17.18 -9.55 6.28
N PRO A 91 16.30 -8.86 7.02
CA PRO A 91 15.95 -7.47 6.70
C PRO A 91 17.15 -6.54 6.56
N GLU A 92 18.19 -6.74 7.35
CA GLU A 92 19.41 -5.96 7.27
C GLU A 92 20.15 -6.18 5.95
N GLN A 93 20.21 -7.42 5.50
CA GLN A 93 20.82 -7.77 4.22
C GLN A 93 19.99 -7.23 3.06
N ASN A 94 18.67 -7.23 3.18
CA ASN A 94 17.79 -6.62 2.18
C ASN A 94 18.07 -5.14 2.02
N ALA A 95 18.26 -4.41 3.11
CA ALA A 95 18.59 -3.00 3.06
C ALA A 95 19.92 -2.77 2.34
N ARG A 96 20.93 -3.60 2.62
CA ARG A 96 22.24 -3.51 1.94
C ARG A 96 22.13 -3.83 0.46
N MET A 97 21.37 -4.86 0.10
CA MET A 97 21.15 -5.22 -1.30
C MET A 97 20.42 -4.11 -2.05
N GLY A 98 19.40 -3.53 -1.44
CA GLY A 98 18.71 -2.38 -2.00
C GLY A 98 19.63 -1.21 -2.24
N LEU A 99 20.51 -0.91 -1.28
CA LEU A 99 21.52 0.13 -1.42
C LEU A 99 22.49 -0.16 -2.56
N ASN A 100 22.95 -1.40 -2.68
CA ASN A 100 23.86 -1.80 -3.74
C ASN A 100 23.23 -1.72 -5.12
N VAL A 101 21.98 -2.14 -5.25
CA VAL A 101 21.24 -2.03 -6.51
C VAL A 101 21.08 -0.56 -6.89
N TRP A 102 20.74 0.29 -5.95
CA TRP A 102 20.60 1.72 -6.22
C TRP A 102 21.92 2.36 -6.62
N LYS A 103 23.02 1.98 -5.99
CA LYS A 103 24.36 2.47 -6.35
C LYS A 103 24.77 2.02 -7.74
N SER A 104 24.35 0.82 -8.16
CA SER A 104 24.75 0.27 -9.45
C SER A 104 23.87 0.75 -10.61
N THR A 105 22.64 1.18 -10.34
CA THR A 105 21.67 1.49 -11.40
C THR A 105 21.60 2.94 -11.76
N ALA A 106 22.12 3.84 -10.95
CA ALA A 106 21.98 5.24 -11.27
C ALA A 106 23.09 6.09 -10.69
N ASP A 107 23.64 6.86 -11.57
CA ASP A 107 24.50 7.99 -11.26
C ASP A 107 23.64 9.26 -11.17
N ASP A 108 22.39 9.17 -10.68
CA ASP A 108 21.55 10.35 -10.57
C ASP A 108 21.35 10.78 -9.12
N GLU A 109 20.95 12.03 -8.95
CA GLU A 109 20.77 12.64 -7.63
C GLU A 109 19.68 11.98 -6.80
N ASN A 110 18.74 11.30 -7.44
CA ASN A 110 17.64 10.64 -6.75
C ASN A 110 18.08 9.47 -5.87
N ILE A 111 19.25 8.92 -6.14
CA ILE A 111 19.78 7.83 -5.33
C ILE A 111 20.13 8.29 -3.93
N ILE A 112 20.74 9.46 -3.81
CA ILE A 112 21.11 10.02 -2.51
C ILE A 112 19.84 10.21 -1.65
N ASP A 113 18.79 10.72 -2.23
CA ASP A 113 17.51 10.91 -1.55
C ASP A 113 16.91 9.58 -1.11
N LYS A 114 16.97 8.56 -1.96
CA LYS A 114 16.48 7.22 -1.62
C LYS A 114 17.29 6.58 -0.50
N LEU A 115 18.60 6.78 -0.48
CA LEU A 115 19.47 6.28 0.58
C LEU A 115 19.15 6.97 1.91
N GLU A 116 18.92 8.26 1.89
CA GLU A 116 18.53 9.01 3.08
C GLU A 116 17.18 8.55 3.60
N MET A 117 16.23 8.30 2.73
CA MET A 117 14.93 7.74 3.10
C MET A 117 15.07 6.38 3.78
N LEU A 118 15.91 5.50 3.26
CA LEU A 118 16.17 4.20 3.87
C LEU A 118 16.75 4.32 5.27
N ARG A 119 17.69 5.22 5.45
CA ARG A 119 18.26 5.49 6.78
C ARG A 119 17.20 6.00 7.74
N PHE A 120 16.36 6.89 7.27
CA PHE A 120 15.27 7.43 8.06
C PHE A 120 14.28 6.34 8.49
N PHE A 121 13.89 5.46 7.59
CA PHE A 121 13.02 4.33 7.91
C PHE A 121 13.66 3.39 8.91
N ASN A 122 14.92 3.07 8.76
CA ASN A 122 15.64 2.19 9.68
C ASN A 122 15.70 2.79 11.09
N GLN A 123 15.94 4.07 11.20
CA GLN A 123 15.93 4.77 12.49
C GLN A 123 14.55 4.78 13.13
N ARG A 124 13.51 5.04 12.33
CA ARG A 124 12.14 5.06 12.81
C ARG A 124 11.64 3.70 13.26
N ALA A 125 12.11 2.65 12.63
CA ALA A 125 11.77 1.28 13.01
C ALA A 125 12.44 0.84 14.32
N GLY A 126 13.22 1.72 14.98
CA GLY A 126 13.92 1.38 16.21
C GLY A 126 15.08 0.41 15.97
N ARG A 127 15.51 0.28 14.76
CA ARG A 127 16.65 -0.58 14.42
C ARG A 127 17.91 0.25 14.48
N GLU A 128 18.67 0.02 15.50
CA GLU A 128 20.02 0.57 15.53
C GLU A 128 20.90 -0.26 14.61
N LEU A 129 21.45 0.41 13.67
CA LEU A 129 22.40 -0.21 12.75
C LEU A 129 23.79 0.16 13.18
#